data_e05e4ea3eadf6cb7c3098de6e586ee95
#
_entry.id   e05e4ea3eadf6cb7c3098de6e586ee95
#
_cell.length_a   1.000
_cell.length_b   1.000
_cell.length_c   1.000
_cell.angle_alpha   90.00
_cell.angle_beta   90.00
_cell.angle_gamma   90.00
#
_symmetry.space_group_name_H-M   'P 1'
#
loop_
_entity.id
_entity.type
_entity.pdbx_description
1 polymer ?
#
loop_
_entity_poly.entity_id
_entity_poly.type
_entity_poly.pdbx_seq_one_letter_code
_entity_poly.pdbx_strand_id
1 'polypeptide(L)'
;LHLVEPMLRRTTWLQSVVEELALTNVSIHRGRAEEYAGRLAAPAVTARAVARLDQLARWCAPLLERDGVLIAMKGRSASQELVSDRPALIAMGLRSAVVVEHGGDAVTAGLLEEPVLTVDLTFEQRPARASSPQGERGGNRASGRARDGARGQARGQARRRAKG
;
A
#
# COMPACT_ATOMS: atom_id res chain seq x y z
N LEU A 1 2.78 13.74 -1.37
CA LEU A 1 3.57 12.54 -1.62
C LEU A 1 3.20 11.46 -0.62
N HIS A 2 2.97 10.23 -1.08
CA HIS A 2 2.75 9.06 -0.22
C HIS A 2 3.97 8.15 -0.28
N LEU A 3 4.55 7.83 0.87
CA LEU A 3 5.64 6.87 1.01
C LEU A 3 5.08 5.59 1.63
N VAL A 4 5.20 4.47 0.92
CA VAL A 4 4.72 3.16 1.38
C VAL A 4 5.91 2.25 1.64
N GLU A 5 6.09 1.82 2.89
CA GLU A 5 7.24 1.00 3.32
C GLU A 5 6.81 0.00 4.41
N PRO A 6 7.03 -1.30 4.24
CA PRO A 6 6.58 -2.29 5.22
C PRO A 6 7.45 -2.38 6.49
N MET A 7 8.72 -1.99 6.42
CA MET A 7 9.66 -2.16 7.54
C MET A 7 9.53 -1.04 8.56
N LEU A 8 9.20 -1.38 9.82
CA LEU A 8 9.08 -0.42 10.92
C LEU A 8 10.33 0.47 11.05
N ARG A 9 11.52 -0.11 11.02
CA ARG A 9 12.78 0.65 11.16
C ARG A 9 12.91 1.74 10.08
N ARG A 10 12.50 1.43 8.84
CA ARG A 10 12.57 2.40 7.73
C ARG A 10 11.49 3.46 7.83
N THR A 11 10.27 3.07 8.21
CA THR A 11 9.19 4.06 8.41
C THR A 11 9.50 5.01 9.56
N THR A 12 10.10 4.54 10.65
CA THR A 12 10.56 5.39 11.75
C THR A 12 11.63 6.39 11.28
N TRP A 13 12.60 5.92 10.50
CA TRP A 13 13.61 6.80 9.92
C TRP A 13 13.00 7.82 8.95
N LEU A 14 12.11 7.40 8.06
CA LEU A 14 11.41 8.32 7.15
C LEU A 14 10.62 9.37 7.93
N GLN A 15 9.98 8.99 9.04
CA GLN A 15 9.26 9.93 9.90
C GLN A 15 10.20 11.00 10.47
N SER A 16 11.37 10.61 10.99
CA SER A 16 12.35 11.58 11.51
C SER A 16 12.85 12.54 10.42
N VAL A 17 13.07 12.04 9.19
CA VAL A 17 13.47 12.89 8.05
C VAL A 17 12.37 13.88 7.66
N VAL A 18 11.11 13.43 7.60
CA VAL A 18 9.97 14.31 7.30
C VAL A 18 9.83 15.41 8.35
N GLU A 19 10.02 15.09 9.62
CA GLU A 19 9.97 16.06 10.73
C GLU A 19 11.15 17.03 10.69
N GLU A 20 12.39 16.52 10.52
CA GLU A 20 13.60 17.34 10.46
C GLU A 20 13.58 18.34 9.29
N LEU A 21 13.08 17.91 8.14
CA LEU A 21 12.96 18.76 6.95
C LEU A 21 11.65 19.55 6.88
N ALA A 22 10.79 19.46 7.90
CA ALA A 22 9.49 20.12 7.98
C ALA A 22 8.62 19.90 6.72
N LEU A 23 8.59 18.67 6.17
CA LEU A 23 7.84 18.33 4.96
C LEU A 23 6.35 18.17 5.27
N THR A 24 5.54 19.17 4.93
CA THR A 24 4.09 19.19 5.23
C THR A 24 3.25 18.39 4.22
N ASN A 25 3.81 18.05 3.07
CA ASN A 25 3.13 17.39 1.96
C ASN A 25 3.48 15.90 1.82
N VAL A 26 4.08 15.28 2.84
CA VAL A 26 4.49 13.88 2.84
C VAL A 26 3.69 13.09 3.87
N SER A 27 3.11 11.97 3.45
CA SER A 27 2.43 11.00 4.31
C SER A 27 3.17 9.66 4.26
N ILE A 28 3.44 9.08 5.42
CA ILE A 28 4.11 7.78 5.52
C ILE A 28 3.08 6.71 5.86
N HIS A 29 3.10 5.64 5.09
CA HIS A 29 2.21 4.50 5.22
C HIS A 29 3.03 3.25 5.49
N ARG A 30 2.86 2.67 6.67
CA ARG A 30 3.54 1.42 7.01
C ARG A 30 2.70 0.24 6.54
N GLY A 31 3.21 -0.50 5.55
CA GLY A 31 2.58 -1.67 4.97
C GLY A 31 3.14 -1.98 3.59
N ARG A 32 2.64 -3.02 2.97
CA ARG A 32 2.97 -3.38 1.60
C ARG A 32 2.08 -2.62 0.64
N ALA A 33 2.55 -2.38 -0.59
CA ALA A 33 1.80 -1.64 -1.60
C ALA A 33 0.40 -2.23 -1.86
N GLU A 34 0.28 -3.56 -1.89
CA GLU A 34 -0.97 -4.27 -2.12
C GLU A 34 -2.05 -3.98 -1.05
N GLU A 35 -1.63 -3.68 0.17
CA GLU A 35 -2.54 -3.38 1.29
C GLU A 35 -3.24 -2.02 1.12
N TYR A 36 -2.70 -1.18 0.25
CA TYR A 36 -3.22 0.16 -0.04
C TYR A 36 -4.01 0.24 -1.34
N ALA A 37 -4.16 -0.87 -2.07
CA ALA A 37 -5.01 -0.94 -3.24
C ALA A 37 -6.45 -0.52 -2.92
N GLY A 38 -6.97 0.49 -3.65
CA GLY A 38 -8.29 1.10 -3.40
C GLY A 38 -8.35 2.05 -2.19
N ARG A 39 -7.22 2.28 -1.51
CA ARG A 39 -7.10 3.25 -0.38
C ARG A 39 -6.22 4.43 -0.73
N LEU A 40 -5.23 4.22 -1.57
CA LEU A 40 -4.38 5.25 -2.15
C LEU A 40 -4.50 5.20 -3.66
N ALA A 41 -4.44 6.36 -4.29
CA ALA A 41 -4.31 6.52 -5.72
C ALA A 41 -3.43 7.74 -6.02
N ALA A 42 -2.63 7.64 -7.07
CA ALA A 42 -1.73 8.70 -7.48
C ALA A 42 -1.57 8.73 -9.02
N PRO A 43 -1.34 9.91 -9.62
CA PRO A 43 -1.07 10.03 -11.06
C PRO A 43 0.26 9.39 -11.46
N ALA A 44 1.19 9.24 -10.52
CA ALA A 44 2.45 8.55 -10.75
C ALA A 44 2.83 7.73 -9.51
N VAL A 45 3.27 6.49 -9.74
CA VAL A 45 3.85 5.62 -8.73
C VAL A 45 5.26 5.31 -9.14
N THR A 46 6.25 5.61 -8.29
CA THR A 46 7.63 5.23 -8.53
C THR A 46 8.06 4.13 -7.57
N ALA A 47 8.81 3.18 -8.08
CA ALA A 47 9.34 2.10 -7.27
C ALA A 47 10.75 1.71 -7.72
N ARG A 48 11.65 1.58 -6.72
CA ARG A 48 12.94 0.95 -6.89
C ARG A 48 12.91 -0.37 -6.14
N ALA A 49 12.81 -1.46 -6.86
CA ALA A 49 12.61 -2.75 -6.24
C ALA A 49 13.50 -3.83 -6.85
N VAL A 50 13.81 -4.81 -6.03
CA VAL A 50 14.50 -6.04 -6.39
C VAL A 50 13.59 -7.08 -7.06
N ALA A 51 12.28 -6.81 -7.14
CA ALA A 51 11.32 -7.69 -7.77
C ALA A 51 11.37 -7.61 -9.31
N ARG A 52 10.97 -8.67 -9.99
CA ARG A 52 10.73 -8.67 -11.43
C ARG A 52 9.68 -7.62 -11.80
N LEU A 53 9.70 -7.19 -13.06
CA LEU A 53 8.84 -6.10 -13.52
C LEU A 53 7.35 -6.46 -13.43
N ASP A 54 6.98 -7.71 -13.76
CA ASP A 54 5.59 -8.18 -13.66
C ASP A 54 5.07 -8.17 -12.23
N GLN A 55 5.90 -8.58 -11.26
CA GLN A 55 5.52 -8.57 -9.86
C GLN A 55 5.41 -7.15 -9.31
N LEU A 56 6.34 -6.27 -9.67
CA LEU A 56 6.29 -4.86 -9.30
C LEU A 56 5.01 -4.20 -9.84
N ALA A 57 4.67 -4.47 -11.10
CA ALA A 57 3.44 -3.98 -11.70
C ALA A 57 2.18 -4.47 -10.97
N ARG A 58 2.13 -5.74 -10.53
CA ARG A 58 1.01 -6.27 -9.74
C ARG A 58 0.79 -5.50 -8.43
N TRP A 59 1.88 -5.08 -7.78
CA TRP A 59 1.81 -4.36 -6.52
C TRP A 59 1.44 -2.89 -6.72
N CYS A 60 1.96 -2.25 -7.76
CA CYS A 60 1.89 -0.81 -7.93
C CYS A 60 0.75 -0.35 -8.85
N ALA A 61 0.37 -1.13 -9.88
CA ALA A 61 -0.69 -0.72 -10.79
C ALA A 61 -2.05 -0.43 -10.09
N PRO A 62 -2.43 -1.14 -9.01
CA PRO A 62 -3.65 -0.81 -8.27
C PRO A 62 -3.63 0.53 -7.52
N LEU A 63 -2.45 1.16 -7.41
CA LEU A 63 -2.26 2.47 -6.77
C LEU A 63 -2.27 3.62 -7.79
N LEU A 64 -2.42 3.33 -9.08
CA LEU A 64 -2.49 4.35 -10.12
C LEU A 64 -3.90 4.92 -10.25
N GLU A 65 -3.98 6.22 -10.42
CA GLU A 65 -5.16 6.90 -10.93
C GLU A 65 -5.40 6.56 -12.41
N ARG A 66 -6.54 7.03 -12.94
CA ARG A 66 -6.80 6.93 -14.37
C ARG A 66 -5.67 7.62 -15.15
N ASP A 67 -5.18 6.94 -16.18
CA ASP A 67 -4.09 7.40 -17.04
C ASP A 67 -2.75 7.66 -16.28
N GLY A 68 -2.64 7.15 -15.06
CA GLY A 68 -1.42 7.23 -14.26
C GLY A 68 -0.30 6.35 -14.81
N VAL A 69 0.94 6.66 -14.40
CA VAL A 69 2.14 5.97 -14.84
C VAL A 69 2.88 5.30 -13.69
N LEU A 70 3.28 4.05 -13.87
CA LEU A 70 4.25 3.37 -13.01
C LEU A 70 5.64 3.57 -13.57
N ILE A 71 6.50 4.23 -12.81
CA ILE A 71 7.91 4.49 -13.13
C ILE A 71 8.76 3.49 -12.34
N ALA A 72 9.10 2.36 -12.97
CA ALA A 72 9.90 1.31 -12.35
C ALA A 72 11.39 1.57 -12.58
N MET A 73 12.12 1.95 -11.51
CA MET A 73 13.58 2.11 -11.60
C MET A 73 14.25 0.75 -11.71
N LYS A 74 14.98 0.53 -12.80
CA LYS A 74 15.59 -0.74 -13.15
C LYS A 74 17.07 -0.58 -13.46
N GLY A 75 17.81 -1.69 -13.46
CA GLY A 75 19.19 -1.74 -13.91
C GLY A 75 19.31 -1.97 -15.42
N ARG A 76 20.51 -2.30 -15.87
CA ARG A 76 20.86 -2.52 -17.30
C ARG A 76 20.03 -3.59 -18.00
N SER A 77 19.39 -4.50 -17.24
CA SER A 77 18.49 -5.54 -17.78
C SER A 77 17.06 -5.07 -18.06
N ALA A 78 16.75 -3.78 -17.91
CA ALA A 78 15.38 -3.23 -18.05
C ALA A 78 14.66 -3.68 -19.32
N SER A 79 15.34 -3.57 -20.47
CA SER A 79 14.78 -3.97 -21.76
C SER A 79 14.52 -5.47 -21.86
N GLN A 80 15.42 -6.30 -21.32
CA GLN A 80 15.26 -7.76 -21.32
C GLN A 80 14.13 -8.19 -20.39
N GLU A 81 14.02 -7.58 -19.21
CA GLU A 81 12.91 -7.82 -18.30
C GLU A 81 11.58 -7.44 -18.95
N LEU A 82 11.51 -6.28 -19.60
CA LEU A 82 10.30 -5.86 -20.31
C LEU A 82 9.87 -6.86 -21.37
N VAL A 83 10.81 -7.39 -22.15
CA VAL A 83 10.51 -8.41 -23.16
C VAL A 83 9.99 -9.70 -22.51
N SER A 84 10.69 -10.19 -21.47
CA SER A 84 10.34 -11.45 -20.81
C SER A 84 9.01 -11.37 -20.04
N ASP A 85 8.71 -10.25 -19.43
CA ASP A 85 7.52 -10.08 -18.58
C ASP A 85 6.31 -9.51 -19.35
N ARG A 86 6.50 -9.12 -20.62
CA ARG A 86 5.46 -8.52 -21.47
C ARG A 86 4.15 -9.32 -21.51
N PRO A 87 4.14 -10.65 -21.65
CA PRO A 87 2.88 -11.42 -21.63
C PRO A 87 2.09 -11.25 -20.34
N ALA A 88 2.78 -11.24 -19.19
CA ALA A 88 2.16 -11.05 -17.89
C ALA A 88 1.63 -9.61 -17.72
N LEU A 89 2.36 -8.61 -18.22
CA LEU A 89 1.94 -7.21 -18.22
C LEU A 89 0.70 -6.99 -19.10
N ILE A 90 0.65 -7.60 -20.29
CA ILE A 90 -0.53 -7.56 -21.17
C ILE A 90 -1.74 -8.18 -20.48
N ALA A 91 -1.58 -9.30 -19.78
CA ALA A 91 -2.66 -9.91 -19.00
C ALA A 91 -3.18 -9.02 -17.87
N MET A 92 -2.38 -8.06 -17.40
CA MET A 92 -2.78 -7.02 -16.43
C MET A 92 -3.41 -5.78 -17.08
N GLY A 93 -3.51 -5.73 -18.41
CA GLY A 93 -4.04 -4.58 -19.13
C GLY A 93 -2.98 -3.54 -19.48
N LEU A 94 -1.74 -3.96 -19.77
CA LEU A 94 -0.70 -3.03 -20.23
C LEU A 94 -1.16 -2.28 -21.48
N ARG A 95 -1.15 -0.95 -21.41
CA ARG A 95 -1.45 -0.05 -22.51
C ARG A 95 -0.18 0.40 -23.24
N SER A 96 0.82 0.85 -22.48
CA SER A 96 2.13 1.18 -23.03
C SER A 96 3.26 0.82 -22.06
N ALA A 97 4.44 0.59 -22.64
CA ALA A 97 5.67 0.36 -21.90
C ALA A 97 6.84 0.98 -22.66
N VAL A 98 7.59 1.84 -21.99
CA VAL A 98 8.75 2.54 -22.58
C VAL A 98 9.93 2.39 -21.61
N VAL A 99 11.10 2.05 -22.15
CA VAL A 99 12.36 2.14 -21.38
C VAL A 99 12.93 3.52 -21.61
N VAL A 100 13.17 4.24 -20.51
CA VAL A 100 13.70 5.60 -20.53
C VAL A 100 15.07 5.61 -19.84
N GLU A 101 16.04 6.22 -20.48
CA GLU A 101 17.37 6.47 -19.91
C GLU A 101 17.44 7.92 -19.40
N HIS A 102 17.86 8.07 -18.14
CA HIS A 102 18.05 9.35 -17.48
C HIS A 102 19.53 9.58 -17.19
N GLY A 103 20.00 10.80 -17.34
CA GLY A 103 21.40 11.18 -17.09
C GLY A 103 22.26 11.27 -18.32
N GLY A 104 21.74 10.94 -19.50
CA GLY A 104 22.43 11.08 -20.79
C GLY A 104 22.11 12.35 -21.57
N ASP A 105 21.12 13.13 -21.11
CA ASP A 105 20.72 14.38 -21.76
C ASP A 105 21.51 15.59 -21.28
N ALA A 106 21.46 16.71 -22.03
CA ALA A 106 22.23 17.92 -21.76
C ALA A 106 21.87 18.59 -20.40
N VAL A 107 20.72 18.29 -19.82
CA VAL A 107 20.27 18.89 -18.55
C VAL A 107 20.81 18.10 -17.36
N THR A 108 20.90 16.78 -17.48
CA THR A 108 21.32 15.85 -16.42
C THR A 108 22.77 15.38 -16.59
N ALA A 109 23.44 15.76 -17.70
CA ALA A 109 24.81 15.40 -17.98
C ALA A 109 25.74 15.86 -16.82
N GLY A 110 26.44 14.90 -16.22
CA GLY A 110 27.36 15.14 -15.11
C GLY A 110 26.70 15.19 -13.72
N LEU A 111 25.36 15.07 -13.61
CA LEU A 111 24.66 14.94 -12.32
C LEU A 111 24.62 13.50 -11.83
N LEU A 112 24.73 12.53 -12.72
CA LEU A 112 24.75 11.10 -12.41
C LEU A 112 26.08 10.49 -12.87
N GLU A 113 26.69 9.67 -12.04
CA GLU A 113 27.90 8.92 -12.40
C GLU A 113 27.61 7.84 -13.47
N GLU A 114 26.42 7.25 -13.41
CA GLU A 114 25.92 6.30 -14.42
C GLU A 114 24.46 6.63 -14.76
N PRO A 115 24.02 6.38 -16.00
CA PRO A 115 22.62 6.55 -16.39
C PRO A 115 21.69 5.66 -15.56
N VAL A 116 20.54 6.19 -15.20
CA VAL A 116 19.45 5.45 -14.54
C VAL A 116 18.43 5.06 -15.58
N LEU A 117 18.07 3.77 -15.62
CA LEU A 117 17.00 3.27 -16.49
C LEU A 117 15.70 3.15 -15.72
N THR A 118 14.62 3.63 -16.31
CA THR A 118 13.26 3.33 -15.86
C THR A 118 12.49 2.56 -16.92
N VAL A 119 11.49 1.80 -16.48
CA VAL A 119 10.46 1.26 -17.35
C VAL A 119 9.16 1.94 -16.95
N ASP A 120 8.64 2.76 -17.84
CA ASP A 120 7.43 3.52 -17.64
C ASP A 120 6.25 2.73 -18.22
N LEU A 121 5.31 2.35 -17.36
CA LEU A 121 4.18 1.50 -17.68
C LEU A 121 2.87 2.24 -17.47
N THR A 122 1.97 2.18 -18.44
CA THR A 122 0.57 2.60 -18.27
C THR A 122 -0.36 1.41 -18.51
N PHE A 123 -1.50 1.41 -17.80
CA PHE A 123 -2.44 0.30 -17.85
C PHE A 123 -3.84 0.78 -18.23
N GLU A 124 -4.58 -0.08 -18.96
CA GLU A 124 -6.01 0.10 -19.11
C GLU A 124 -6.67 -0.09 -17.76
N GLN A 125 -7.55 0.83 -17.39
CA GLN A 125 -8.26 0.68 -16.12
C GLN A 125 -9.20 -0.52 -16.19
N ARG A 126 -8.96 -1.49 -15.33
CA ARG A 126 -10.02 -2.42 -14.95
C ARG A 126 -11.09 -1.60 -14.24
N PRO A 127 -12.38 -1.75 -14.61
CA PRO A 127 -13.44 -1.16 -13.81
C PRO A 127 -13.21 -1.58 -12.36
N ALA A 128 -13.23 -0.59 -11.45
CA ALA A 128 -13.11 -0.87 -10.02
C ALA A 128 -14.09 -2.01 -9.71
N ARG A 129 -13.61 -3.11 -9.13
CA ARG A 129 -14.52 -4.14 -8.61
C ARG A 129 -15.44 -3.39 -7.65
N ALA A 130 -16.73 -3.38 -7.99
CA ALA A 130 -17.74 -2.83 -7.11
C ALA A 130 -17.48 -3.40 -5.72
N SER A 131 -17.13 -2.53 -4.78
CA SER A 131 -17.00 -2.89 -3.38
C SER A 131 -18.32 -3.56 -3.02
N SER A 132 -18.27 -4.86 -2.73
CA SER A 132 -19.44 -5.58 -2.19
C SER A 132 -19.94 -4.76 -1.01
N PRO A 133 -21.22 -4.40 -0.95
CA PRO A 133 -21.74 -3.66 0.18
C PRO A 133 -21.43 -4.49 1.44
N GLN A 134 -20.69 -3.91 2.36
CA GLN A 134 -20.48 -4.48 3.68
C GLN A 134 -21.89 -4.66 4.26
N GLY A 135 -22.29 -5.94 4.44
CA GLY A 135 -23.56 -6.29 5.00
C GLY A 135 -23.75 -5.56 6.32
N GLU A 136 -24.73 -4.67 6.35
CA GLU A 136 -25.32 -4.16 7.57
C GLU A 136 -25.72 -5.37 8.42
N ARG A 137 -24.93 -5.68 9.41
CA ARG A 137 -25.35 -6.61 10.45
C ARG A 137 -26.44 -5.91 11.22
N GLY A 138 -27.68 -6.23 10.83
CA GLY A 138 -28.89 -5.79 11.45
C GLY A 138 -28.83 -5.98 12.96
N GLY A 139 -28.95 -4.87 13.68
CA GLY A 139 -29.19 -4.87 15.09
C GLY A 139 -30.53 -5.55 15.39
N ASN A 140 -30.47 -6.73 15.94
CA ASN A 140 -31.65 -7.42 16.46
C ASN A 140 -32.06 -6.76 17.77
N ARG A 141 -33.09 -5.91 17.68
CA ARG A 141 -33.85 -5.45 18.84
C ARG A 141 -34.67 -6.63 19.38
N ALA A 142 -34.21 -7.23 20.46
CA ALA A 142 -35.05 -8.05 21.31
C ALA A 142 -35.76 -7.14 22.31
N SER A 143 -37.03 -6.95 22.04
CA SER A 143 -38.00 -6.34 22.94
C SER A 143 -38.20 -7.19 24.20
N GLY A 144 -38.32 -6.49 25.31
CA GLY A 144 -38.45 -7.03 26.65
C GLY A 144 -39.67 -7.87 26.93
N ARG A 145 -39.59 -8.52 28.04
CA ARG A 145 -40.71 -8.72 28.97
C ARG A 145 -40.18 -8.92 30.38
N ALA A 146 -40.59 -8.00 31.23
CA ALA A 146 -40.52 -8.13 32.68
C ALA A 146 -41.34 -9.34 33.16
N ARG A 147 -40.86 -10.01 34.15
CA ARG A 147 -41.69 -10.63 35.18
C ARG A 147 -40.93 -10.76 36.50
N ASP A 148 -41.60 -10.27 37.52
CA ASP A 148 -41.44 -10.35 38.97
C ASP A 148 -41.07 -11.72 39.52
N GLY A 149 -40.46 -11.68 40.71
CA GLY A 149 -40.44 -12.83 41.62
C GLY A 149 -39.27 -12.81 42.61
N ALA A 150 -39.37 -12.04 43.59
CA ALA A 150 -39.36 -12.23 45.04
C ALA A 150 -38.48 -13.35 45.66
N ARG A 151 -37.75 -12.89 46.70
CA ARG A 151 -37.46 -13.52 48.01
C ARG A 151 -36.36 -14.57 48.15
N GLY A 152 -35.53 -14.30 49.15
CA GLY A 152 -34.82 -15.25 50.01
C GLY A 152 -33.39 -14.80 50.30
N GLN A 153 -33.13 -13.96 51.31
CA GLN A 153 -32.65 -14.23 52.69
C GLN A 153 -31.71 -15.48 52.77
N ALA A 154 -30.49 -15.33 53.16
CA ALA A 154 -29.93 -15.21 54.47
C ALA A 154 -28.47 -15.69 54.55
N ARG A 155 -27.66 -14.92 55.28
CA ARG A 155 -26.67 -15.36 56.28
C ARG A 155 -25.55 -16.29 55.90
N GLY A 156 -24.34 -15.88 56.18
CA GLY A 156 -23.42 -16.31 57.21
C GLY A 156 -21.99 -16.00 56.83
N GLN A 157 -21.37 -15.01 57.49
CA GLN A 157 -20.31 -15.13 58.50
C GLN A 157 -19.15 -16.06 58.09
N ALA A 158 -18.03 -15.50 57.83
CA ALA A 158 -16.93 -15.15 58.76
C ALA A 158 -15.83 -16.21 58.87
N ARG A 159 -14.67 -15.69 58.98
CA ARG A 159 -13.39 -16.13 59.58
C ARG A 159 -12.29 -16.55 58.60
N ARG A 160 -11.31 -15.66 58.49
CA ARG A 160 -10.12 -15.47 59.31
C ARG A 160 -8.96 -16.41 58.99
N ARG A 161 -7.84 -15.73 58.79
CA ARG A 161 -6.44 -16.06 59.14
C ARG A 161 -5.74 -16.96 58.13
N ALA A 162 -4.67 -16.56 57.59
CA ALA A 162 -3.35 -16.08 58.05
C ALA A 162 -2.29 -17.17 57.88
N LYS A 163 -1.15 -16.72 57.40
CA LYS A 163 0.19 -17.29 57.48
C LYS A 163 0.62 -18.27 56.38
N GLY A 164 1.70 -17.89 55.86
CA GLY A 164 2.76 -18.53 55.18
C GLY A 164 3.50 -17.53 54.30
#